data_52cfaaccae31faee52e365d5edd70dc5
#
_entry.id   52cfaaccae31faee52e365d5edd70dc5
#
_cell.length_a   1.000
_cell.length_b   1.000
_cell.length_c   1.000
_cell.angle_alpha   90.00
_cell.angle_beta   90.00
_cell.angle_gamma   90.00
#
_symmetry.space_group_name_H-M   'P 1'
#
loop_
_entity.id
_entity.type
_entity.pdbx_description
1 polymer ?
#
loop_
_entity_poly.entity_id
_entity_poly.type
_entity_poly.pdbx_seq_one_letter_code
_entity_poly.pdbx_strand_id
1 'polypeptide(L)'
;MVFSTLLFLFRCLPITLLLYYAVPYKFKNTVLFACSLVFYSWGEVKFYPIMVVLILINYVSGLLMERFEGHTGLRRVVLVFSIVGSLSMLVFFKYTNFLINSLNALAGLSIAPVAGLEVLPLGISFYTFQTMSYSIDVYRQDVKTEHNIIDFGAYVVMFPQLIAGPIVKYRDVSNQLHVYKGRITLDRIEQGVSLFVFGLAKKVLLADAIG
;
A
#
# COMPACT_ATOMS: atom_id res chain seq x y z
N MET A 1 -1.52 14.66 -1.64
CA MET A 1 -1.41 15.32 -0.31
C MET A 1 -0.17 14.82 0.41
N VAL A 2 0.53 15.68 1.14
CA VAL A 2 1.70 15.30 1.96
C VAL A 2 1.26 15.27 3.43
N PHE A 3 1.75 14.32 4.22
CA PHE A 3 1.38 14.16 5.65
C PHE A 3 1.73 15.37 6.53
N SER A 4 2.68 16.20 6.11
CA SER A 4 3.07 17.43 6.80
C SER A 4 2.17 18.62 6.51
N THR A 5 1.16 18.48 5.66
CA THR A 5 0.24 19.59 5.37
C THR A 5 -0.73 19.84 6.53
N LEU A 6 -0.99 21.11 6.81
CA LEU A 6 -1.98 21.52 7.82
C LEU A 6 -3.37 20.92 7.54
N LEU A 7 -3.74 20.77 6.27
CA LEU A 7 -5.01 20.17 5.87
C LEU A 7 -5.11 18.70 6.28
N PHE A 8 -4.02 17.94 6.14
CA PHE A 8 -3.98 16.57 6.61
C PHE A 8 -4.08 16.50 8.14
N LEU A 9 -3.24 17.26 8.86
CA LEU A 9 -3.12 17.20 10.31
C LEU A 9 -4.38 17.64 11.03
N PHE A 10 -5.03 18.72 10.56
CA PHE A 10 -6.14 19.33 11.27
C PHE A 10 -7.53 19.00 10.71
N ARG A 11 -7.62 18.37 9.53
CA ARG A 11 -8.90 17.95 8.95
C ARG A 11 -8.94 16.45 8.69
N CYS A 12 -8.05 15.93 7.84
CA CYS A 12 -8.13 14.55 7.39
C CYS A 12 -7.90 13.56 8.54
N LEU A 13 -6.83 13.72 9.30
CA LEU A 13 -6.48 12.82 10.40
C LEU A 13 -7.54 12.82 11.53
N PRO A 14 -8.00 13.98 12.06
CA PRO A 14 -9.03 13.99 13.09
C PRO A 14 -10.36 13.39 12.60
N ILE A 15 -10.80 13.72 11.39
CA ILE A 15 -12.03 13.16 10.82
C ILE A 15 -11.92 11.64 10.69
N THR A 16 -10.79 11.13 10.16
CA THR A 16 -10.56 9.68 10.04
C THR A 16 -10.58 8.99 11.41
N LEU A 17 -9.93 9.57 12.42
CA LEU A 17 -9.92 9.03 13.78
C LEU A 17 -11.32 9.06 14.40
N LEU A 18 -12.06 10.16 14.26
CA LEU A 18 -13.43 10.25 14.77
C LEU A 18 -14.33 9.19 14.12
N LEU A 19 -14.29 9.05 12.81
CA LEU A 19 -15.05 8.01 12.10
C LEU A 19 -14.64 6.60 12.53
N TYR A 20 -13.32 6.34 12.65
CA TYR A 20 -12.80 5.04 13.05
C TYR A 20 -13.23 4.64 14.46
N TYR A 21 -13.32 5.59 15.39
CA TYR A 21 -13.74 5.33 16.77
C TYR A 21 -15.26 5.38 16.97
N ALA A 22 -16.00 6.07 16.09
CA ALA A 22 -17.45 6.14 16.13
C ALA A 22 -18.15 4.85 15.69
N VAL A 23 -17.48 4.05 14.83
CA VAL A 23 -18.09 2.81 14.29
C VAL A 23 -17.82 1.59 15.17
N PRO A 24 -18.75 0.60 15.16
CA PRO A 24 -18.54 -0.68 15.80
C PRO A 24 -17.27 -1.37 15.25
N TYR A 25 -16.67 -2.23 16.09
CA TYR A 25 -15.40 -2.93 15.75
C TYR A 25 -15.44 -3.62 14.38
N LYS A 26 -16.56 -4.23 14.00
CA LYS A 26 -16.74 -4.92 12.73
C LYS A 26 -16.50 -4.04 11.49
N PHE A 27 -16.73 -2.73 11.59
CA PHE A 27 -16.62 -1.79 10.47
C PHE A 27 -15.35 -0.95 10.51
N LYS A 28 -14.48 -1.14 11.49
CA LYS A 28 -13.25 -0.33 11.65
C LYS A 28 -12.34 -0.41 10.44
N ASN A 29 -12.08 -1.62 9.95
CA ASN A 29 -11.22 -1.82 8.77
C ASN A 29 -11.88 -1.28 7.50
N THR A 30 -13.22 -1.35 7.39
CA THR A 30 -13.95 -0.74 6.27
C THR A 30 -13.79 0.79 6.27
N VAL A 31 -13.92 1.42 7.42
CA VAL A 31 -13.71 2.88 7.55
C VAL A 31 -12.27 3.25 7.24
N LEU A 32 -11.30 2.49 7.78
CA LEU A 32 -9.89 2.70 7.51
C LEU A 32 -9.58 2.57 6.01
N PHE A 33 -10.10 1.53 5.36
CA PHE A 33 -9.98 1.31 3.92
C PHE A 33 -10.58 2.46 3.11
N ALA A 34 -11.83 2.83 3.40
CA ALA A 34 -12.53 3.90 2.69
C ALA A 34 -11.84 5.25 2.86
N CYS A 35 -11.48 5.65 4.09
CA CYS A 35 -10.77 6.90 4.35
C CYS A 35 -9.39 6.94 3.67
N SER A 36 -8.67 5.82 3.67
CA SER A 36 -7.37 5.72 3.00
C SER A 36 -7.50 5.80 1.48
N LEU A 37 -8.51 5.15 0.89
CA LEU A 37 -8.81 5.28 -0.54
C LEU A 37 -9.16 6.72 -0.93
N VAL A 38 -10.02 7.38 -0.14
CA VAL A 38 -10.37 8.79 -0.38
C VAL A 38 -9.13 9.68 -0.29
N PHE A 39 -8.28 9.45 0.72
CA PHE A 39 -7.03 10.19 0.89
C PHE A 39 -6.09 10.01 -0.31
N TYR A 40 -5.91 8.78 -0.78
CA TYR A 40 -5.08 8.49 -1.96
C TYR A 40 -5.68 9.07 -3.23
N SER A 41 -6.97 8.86 -3.46
CA SER A 41 -7.68 9.36 -4.65
C SER A 41 -7.69 10.89 -4.73
N TRP A 42 -7.70 11.59 -3.59
CA TRP A 42 -7.61 13.05 -3.58
C TRP A 42 -6.32 13.59 -4.19
N GLY A 43 -5.21 12.86 -4.03
CA GLY A 43 -3.92 13.22 -4.62
C GLY A 43 -3.71 12.68 -6.04
N GLU A 44 -4.32 11.52 -6.36
CA GLU A 44 -3.96 10.70 -7.53
C GLU A 44 -5.19 10.05 -8.20
N VAL A 45 -6.16 10.86 -8.60
CA VAL A 45 -7.43 10.36 -9.20
C VAL A 45 -7.21 9.46 -10.41
N LYS A 46 -6.17 9.74 -11.23
CA LYS A 46 -5.90 8.95 -12.44
C LYS A 46 -5.32 7.56 -12.15
N PHE A 47 -4.60 7.41 -11.05
CA PHE A 47 -3.77 6.23 -10.80
C PHE A 47 -4.31 5.30 -9.71
N TYR A 48 -5.38 5.70 -8.98
CA TYR A 48 -5.96 4.81 -7.97
C TYR A 48 -6.44 3.45 -8.54
N PRO A 49 -6.91 3.33 -9.81
CA PRO A 49 -7.32 2.03 -10.33
C PRO A 49 -6.17 1.02 -10.41
N ILE A 50 -4.93 1.50 -10.62
CA ILE A 50 -3.73 0.65 -10.68
C ILE A 50 -3.53 -0.04 -9.32
N MET A 51 -3.66 0.71 -8.24
CA MET A 51 -3.55 0.18 -6.88
C MET A 51 -4.64 -0.87 -6.62
N VAL A 52 -5.88 -0.62 -7.05
CA VAL A 52 -6.98 -1.58 -6.93
C VAL A 52 -6.70 -2.86 -7.72
N VAL A 53 -6.19 -2.75 -8.94
CA VAL A 53 -5.81 -3.93 -9.76
C VAL A 53 -4.71 -4.73 -9.07
N LEU A 54 -3.69 -4.10 -8.49
CA LEU A 54 -2.63 -4.80 -7.76
C LEU A 54 -3.14 -5.49 -6.49
N ILE A 55 -4.07 -4.86 -5.77
CA ILE A 55 -4.77 -5.49 -4.64
C ILE A 55 -5.48 -6.75 -5.11
N LEU A 56 -6.25 -6.67 -6.21
CA LEU A 56 -7.01 -7.80 -6.74
C LEU A 56 -6.09 -8.94 -7.21
N ILE A 57 -5.03 -8.64 -7.96
CA ILE A 57 -4.06 -9.65 -8.43
C ILE A 57 -3.49 -10.43 -7.24
N ASN A 58 -2.99 -9.75 -6.22
CA ASN A 58 -2.33 -10.41 -5.09
C ASN A 58 -3.33 -11.09 -4.15
N TYR A 59 -4.51 -10.51 -3.93
CA TYR A 59 -5.59 -11.12 -3.17
C TYR A 59 -6.06 -12.44 -3.78
N VAL A 60 -6.40 -12.42 -5.08
CA VAL A 60 -6.84 -13.62 -5.81
C VAL A 60 -5.72 -14.66 -5.86
N SER A 61 -4.48 -14.23 -6.04
CA SER A 61 -3.32 -15.14 -6.01
C SER A 61 -3.17 -15.82 -4.64
N GLY A 62 -3.41 -15.10 -3.55
CA GLY A 62 -3.44 -15.68 -2.21
C GLY A 62 -4.49 -16.80 -2.08
N LEU A 63 -5.73 -16.51 -2.47
CA LEU A 63 -6.84 -17.49 -2.45
C LEU A 63 -6.56 -18.71 -3.34
N LEU A 64 -5.98 -18.50 -4.53
CA LEU A 64 -5.62 -19.60 -5.43
C LEU A 64 -4.48 -20.45 -4.86
N MET A 65 -3.48 -19.84 -4.22
CA MET A 65 -2.40 -20.59 -3.57
C MET A 65 -2.91 -21.46 -2.42
N GLU A 66 -3.90 -21.01 -1.67
CA GLU A 66 -4.58 -21.81 -0.65
C GLU A 66 -5.39 -22.94 -1.28
N ARG A 67 -6.19 -22.64 -2.32
CA ARG A 67 -7.00 -23.66 -3.02
C ARG A 67 -6.16 -24.79 -3.61
N PHE A 68 -4.93 -24.48 -4.03
CA PHE A 68 -3.97 -25.46 -4.55
C PHE A 68 -3.01 -25.99 -3.47
N GLU A 69 -3.42 -25.94 -2.20
CA GLU A 69 -2.65 -26.56 -1.12
C GLU A 69 -2.46 -28.05 -1.42
N GLY A 70 -1.23 -28.53 -1.30
CA GLY A 70 -0.83 -29.88 -1.76
C GLY A 70 -0.28 -29.99 -3.18
N HIS A 71 -0.48 -29.00 -4.06
CA HIS A 71 0.04 -28.98 -5.43
C HIS A 71 1.14 -27.93 -5.59
N THR A 72 2.36 -28.26 -5.17
CA THR A 72 3.51 -27.33 -5.15
C THR A 72 3.79 -26.66 -6.50
N GLY A 73 3.60 -27.40 -7.62
CA GLY A 73 3.76 -26.87 -8.97
C GLY A 73 2.78 -25.76 -9.29
N LEU A 74 1.48 -25.97 -9.02
CA LEU A 74 0.44 -24.97 -9.29
C LEU A 74 0.61 -23.74 -8.38
N ARG A 75 0.92 -23.94 -7.10
CA ARG A 75 1.22 -22.83 -6.19
C ARG A 75 2.38 -21.96 -6.68
N ARG A 76 3.44 -22.58 -7.22
CA ARG A 76 4.57 -21.86 -7.81
C ARG A 76 4.15 -21.05 -9.04
N VAL A 77 3.33 -21.61 -9.93
CA VAL A 77 2.82 -20.91 -11.11
C VAL A 77 2.00 -19.67 -10.68
N VAL A 78 1.11 -19.82 -9.70
CA VAL A 78 0.30 -18.70 -9.18
C VAL A 78 1.19 -17.61 -8.57
N LEU A 79 2.22 -18.00 -7.80
CA LEU A 79 3.19 -17.04 -7.25
C LEU A 79 3.92 -16.29 -8.36
N VAL A 80 4.45 -16.99 -9.37
CA VAL A 80 5.16 -16.37 -10.49
C VAL A 80 4.24 -15.42 -11.25
N PHE A 81 2.98 -15.80 -11.48
CA PHE A 81 1.99 -14.94 -12.12
C PHE A 81 1.73 -13.66 -11.30
N SER A 82 1.57 -13.79 -9.98
CA SER A 82 1.40 -12.64 -9.08
C SER A 82 2.60 -11.69 -9.13
N ILE A 83 3.83 -12.23 -9.06
CA ILE A 83 5.06 -11.44 -9.09
C ILE A 83 5.21 -10.75 -10.46
N VAL A 84 5.08 -11.51 -11.55
CA VAL A 84 5.22 -10.97 -12.92
C VAL A 84 4.15 -9.91 -13.19
N GLY A 85 2.89 -10.16 -12.80
CA GLY A 85 1.81 -9.19 -12.96
C GLY A 85 2.06 -7.88 -12.19
N SER A 86 2.51 -8.00 -10.93
CA SER A 86 2.83 -6.83 -10.11
C SER A 86 4.04 -6.05 -10.64
N LEU A 87 5.10 -6.75 -11.03
CA LEU A 87 6.30 -6.11 -11.60
C LEU A 87 6.04 -5.51 -12.98
N SER A 88 5.21 -6.14 -13.81
CA SER A 88 4.84 -5.60 -15.13
C SER A 88 4.17 -4.24 -15.00
N MET A 89 3.24 -4.10 -14.04
CA MET A 89 2.63 -2.80 -13.74
C MET A 89 3.67 -1.78 -13.30
N LEU A 90 4.57 -2.15 -12.39
CA LEU A 90 5.62 -1.27 -11.93
C LEU A 90 6.55 -0.84 -13.08
N VAL A 91 6.99 -1.80 -13.91
CA VAL A 91 7.87 -1.54 -15.05
C VAL A 91 7.17 -0.65 -16.07
N PHE A 92 5.92 -0.92 -16.38
CA PHE A 92 5.15 -0.15 -17.33
C PHE A 92 5.03 1.33 -16.91
N PHE A 93 4.64 1.60 -15.67
CA PHE A 93 4.46 2.99 -15.24
C PHE A 93 5.75 3.71 -14.89
N LYS A 94 6.75 3.01 -14.39
CA LYS A 94 7.98 3.64 -13.89
C LYS A 94 9.11 3.66 -14.92
N TYR A 95 9.24 2.63 -15.73
CA TYR A 95 10.45 2.44 -16.54
C TYR A 95 10.22 2.53 -18.05
N THR A 96 8.97 2.57 -18.57
CA THR A 96 8.72 2.60 -20.01
C THR A 96 9.43 3.77 -20.69
N ASN A 97 9.23 5.00 -20.24
CA ASN A 97 9.87 6.16 -20.85
C ASN A 97 11.40 6.17 -20.65
N PHE A 98 11.88 5.68 -19.52
CA PHE A 98 13.31 5.49 -19.30
C PHE A 98 13.91 4.49 -20.30
N LEU A 99 13.26 3.35 -20.53
CA LEU A 99 13.70 2.35 -21.49
C LEU A 99 13.66 2.88 -22.92
N ILE A 100 12.59 3.60 -23.31
CA ILE A 100 12.49 4.24 -24.62
C ILE A 100 13.63 5.22 -24.83
N ASN A 101 13.88 6.11 -23.88
CA ASN A 101 14.96 7.10 -23.97
C ASN A 101 16.35 6.42 -24.04
N SER A 102 16.54 5.35 -23.28
CA SER A 102 17.79 4.58 -23.31
C SER A 102 17.99 3.88 -24.66
N LEU A 103 16.94 3.29 -25.23
CA LEU A 103 16.99 2.67 -26.57
C LEU A 103 17.26 3.73 -27.66
N ASN A 104 16.61 4.90 -27.58
CA ASN A 104 16.86 6.00 -28.50
C ASN A 104 18.34 6.43 -28.47
N ALA A 105 18.90 6.56 -27.26
CA ALA A 105 20.30 6.97 -27.10
C ALA A 105 21.29 5.91 -27.59
N LEU A 106 21.01 4.63 -27.37
CA LEU A 106 21.93 3.53 -27.74
C LEU A 106 21.81 3.13 -29.22
N ALA A 107 20.59 3.09 -29.76
CA ALA A 107 20.33 2.60 -31.10
C ALA A 107 20.08 3.71 -32.15
N GLY A 108 20.17 4.98 -31.75
CA GLY A 108 19.88 6.12 -32.63
C GLY A 108 18.42 6.17 -33.10
N LEU A 109 17.51 5.58 -32.35
CA LEU A 109 16.08 5.55 -32.68
C LEU A 109 15.42 6.87 -32.26
N SER A 110 14.29 7.20 -32.88
CA SER A 110 13.48 8.38 -32.55
C SER A 110 12.08 7.98 -32.10
N ILE A 111 11.99 7.03 -31.17
CA ILE A 111 10.70 6.58 -30.61
C ILE A 111 10.19 7.65 -29.65
N ALA A 112 8.97 8.14 -29.88
CA ALA A 112 8.35 9.12 -29.01
C ALA A 112 8.03 8.51 -27.63
N PRO A 113 8.29 9.23 -26.53
CA PRO A 113 7.85 8.81 -25.20
C PRO A 113 6.34 8.62 -25.13
N VAL A 114 5.90 7.68 -24.31
CA VAL A 114 4.47 7.43 -24.13
C VAL A 114 3.87 8.57 -23.30
N ALA A 115 2.93 9.29 -23.89
CA ALA A 115 2.21 10.37 -23.21
C ALA A 115 1.42 9.85 -22.02
N GLY A 116 1.41 10.60 -20.92
CA GLY A 116 0.70 10.24 -19.69
C GLY A 116 1.48 9.39 -18.68
N LEU A 117 2.69 8.90 -19.06
CA LEU A 117 3.64 8.25 -18.14
C LEU A 117 4.73 9.21 -17.63
N GLU A 118 4.53 10.50 -17.82
CA GLU A 118 5.44 11.55 -17.36
C GLU A 118 5.36 11.73 -15.83
N VAL A 119 4.18 11.51 -15.29
CA VAL A 119 3.90 11.57 -13.84
C VAL A 119 3.83 10.16 -13.29
N LEU A 120 4.72 9.88 -12.35
CA LEU A 120 4.76 8.58 -11.69
C LEU A 120 3.63 8.47 -10.66
N PRO A 121 2.84 7.36 -10.66
CA PRO A 121 1.85 7.13 -9.62
C PRO A 121 2.49 7.14 -8.22
N LEU A 122 1.94 7.96 -7.34
CA LEU A 122 2.48 8.10 -5.98
C LEU A 122 2.46 6.75 -5.25
N GLY A 123 3.61 6.35 -4.71
CA GLY A 123 3.72 5.14 -3.93
C GLY A 123 3.68 3.83 -4.73
N ILE A 124 3.68 3.84 -6.08
CA ILE A 124 3.58 2.62 -6.89
C ILE A 124 4.60 1.54 -6.49
N SER A 125 5.83 1.93 -6.22
CA SER A 125 6.86 0.98 -5.79
C SER A 125 6.52 0.38 -4.40
N PHE A 126 6.03 1.21 -3.48
CA PHE A 126 5.73 0.77 -2.12
C PHE A 126 4.59 -0.26 -2.11
N TYR A 127 3.42 0.07 -2.67
CA TYR A 127 2.30 -0.87 -2.65
C TYR A 127 2.52 -2.08 -3.55
N THR A 128 3.34 -1.97 -4.62
CA THR A 128 3.73 -3.14 -5.43
C THR A 128 4.56 -4.12 -4.59
N PHE A 129 5.62 -3.66 -3.93
CA PHE A 129 6.44 -4.54 -3.10
C PHE A 129 5.69 -5.04 -1.86
N GLN A 130 4.81 -4.22 -1.30
CA GLN A 130 3.98 -4.60 -0.17
C GLN A 130 3.01 -5.74 -0.52
N THR A 131 2.29 -5.63 -1.64
CA THR A 131 1.38 -6.69 -2.10
C THR A 131 2.14 -7.95 -2.53
N MET A 132 3.29 -7.80 -3.18
CA MET A 132 4.16 -8.94 -3.52
C MET A 132 4.67 -9.67 -2.28
N SER A 133 5.06 -8.93 -1.22
CA SER A 133 5.53 -9.56 0.02
C SER A 133 4.47 -10.47 0.63
N TYR A 134 3.18 -10.04 0.59
CA TYR A 134 2.07 -10.87 1.02
C TYR A 134 1.98 -12.17 0.21
N SER A 135 2.02 -12.10 -1.13
CA SER A 135 1.95 -13.31 -1.97
C SER A 135 3.11 -14.27 -1.71
N ILE A 136 4.31 -13.75 -1.44
CA ILE A 136 5.48 -14.55 -1.08
C ILE A 136 5.28 -15.19 0.31
N ASP A 137 4.81 -14.43 1.30
CA ASP A 137 4.60 -14.93 2.66
C ASP A 137 3.49 -16.02 2.70
N VAL A 138 2.41 -15.88 1.90
CA VAL A 138 1.37 -16.92 1.72
C VAL A 138 1.97 -18.18 1.05
N TYR A 139 2.78 -18.02 0.01
CA TYR A 139 3.43 -19.15 -0.64
C TYR A 139 4.34 -19.92 0.32
N ARG A 140 5.09 -19.21 1.14
CA ARG A 140 5.98 -19.77 2.18
C ARG A 140 5.22 -20.35 3.36
N GLN A 141 3.92 -20.11 3.47
CA GLN A 141 3.08 -20.46 4.62
C GLN A 141 3.47 -19.74 5.92
N ASP A 142 4.16 -18.60 5.79
CA ASP A 142 4.52 -17.74 6.93
C ASP A 142 3.29 -16.99 7.49
N VAL A 143 2.26 -16.79 6.64
CA VAL A 143 0.98 -16.18 6.99
C VAL A 143 -0.18 -16.97 6.42
N LYS A 144 -1.33 -16.89 7.09
CA LYS A 144 -2.59 -17.43 6.55
C LYS A 144 -3.11 -16.52 5.45
N THR A 145 -3.80 -17.12 4.48
CA THR A 145 -4.45 -16.38 3.42
C THR A 145 -5.54 -15.47 3.99
N GLU A 146 -5.57 -14.24 3.52
CA GLU A 146 -6.63 -13.30 3.87
C GLU A 146 -7.88 -13.56 3.01
N HIS A 147 -9.01 -13.77 3.67
CA HIS A 147 -10.30 -14.03 3.00
C HIS A 147 -11.17 -12.78 2.87
N ASN A 148 -10.82 -11.71 3.59
CA ASN A 148 -11.56 -10.45 3.54
C ASN A 148 -10.81 -9.44 2.69
N ILE A 149 -11.33 -9.15 1.50
CA ILE A 149 -10.71 -8.16 0.58
C ILE A 149 -10.63 -6.76 1.20
N ILE A 150 -11.53 -6.42 2.12
CA ILE A 150 -11.52 -5.11 2.81
C ILE A 150 -10.33 -5.05 3.76
N ASP A 151 -10.05 -6.11 4.50
CA ASP A 151 -8.93 -6.17 5.45
C ASP A 151 -7.60 -6.18 4.70
N PHE A 152 -7.50 -6.94 3.61
CA PHE A 152 -6.34 -6.91 2.73
C PHE A 152 -6.16 -5.54 2.07
N GLY A 153 -7.24 -4.97 1.54
CA GLY A 153 -7.22 -3.62 0.97
C GLY A 153 -6.81 -2.56 2.00
N ALA A 154 -7.36 -2.62 3.22
CA ALA A 154 -7.00 -1.71 4.30
C ALA A 154 -5.49 -1.79 4.62
N TYR A 155 -4.92 -2.99 4.65
CA TYR A 155 -3.47 -3.18 4.79
C TYR A 155 -2.67 -2.47 3.70
N VAL A 156 -3.07 -2.62 2.43
CA VAL A 156 -2.32 -2.06 1.29
C VAL A 156 -2.44 -0.55 1.20
N VAL A 157 -3.66 0.00 1.37
CA VAL A 157 -3.92 1.44 1.16
C VAL A 157 -3.75 2.28 2.42
N MET A 158 -3.41 1.68 3.56
CA MET A 158 -3.30 2.40 4.83
C MET A 158 -2.44 3.65 4.68
N PHE A 159 -3.07 4.81 4.79
CA PHE A 159 -2.45 6.11 4.48
C PHE A 159 -1.15 6.39 5.25
N PRO A 160 -0.95 5.98 6.52
CA PRO A 160 0.29 6.29 7.21
C PRO A 160 1.53 5.60 6.64
N GLN A 161 1.36 4.49 5.93
CA GLN A 161 2.50 3.72 5.38
C GLN A 161 2.64 3.85 3.85
N LEU A 162 1.57 4.28 3.14
CA LEU A 162 1.52 4.26 1.68
C LEU A 162 2.50 5.26 1.02
N ILE A 163 2.73 6.42 1.62
CA ILE A 163 3.47 7.52 1.00
C ILE A 163 4.92 7.58 1.45
N ALA A 164 5.21 7.29 2.71
CA ALA A 164 6.56 7.36 3.25
C ALA A 164 6.69 6.47 4.48
N GLY A 165 7.53 5.46 4.41
CA GLY A 165 7.77 4.56 5.52
C GLY A 165 8.49 3.29 5.08
N PRO A 166 8.94 2.44 5.99
CA PRO A 166 9.42 1.12 5.68
C PRO A 166 8.26 0.27 5.11
N ILE A 167 8.59 -0.66 4.19
CA ILE A 167 7.62 -1.64 3.70
C ILE A 167 7.20 -2.53 4.87
N VAL A 168 5.94 -2.40 5.29
CA VAL A 168 5.38 -3.20 6.37
C VAL A 168 4.91 -4.53 5.81
N LYS A 169 5.37 -5.63 6.38
CA LYS A 169 4.94 -6.96 5.95
C LYS A 169 3.55 -7.28 6.51
N TYR A 170 2.76 -8.03 5.74
CA TYR A 170 1.42 -8.43 6.16
C TYR A 170 1.42 -9.17 7.51
N ARG A 171 2.39 -10.06 7.75
CA ARG A 171 2.52 -10.80 9.02
C ARG A 171 2.65 -9.91 10.26
N ASP A 172 3.22 -8.71 10.11
CA ASP A 172 3.47 -7.81 11.23
C ASP A 172 2.19 -7.07 11.66
N VAL A 173 1.22 -6.93 10.76
CA VAL A 173 -0.03 -6.20 11.00
C VAL A 173 -1.28 -7.09 10.99
N SER A 174 -1.22 -8.29 10.44
CA SER A 174 -2.37 -9.20 10.32
C SER A 174 -3.09 -9.43 11.65
N ASN A 175 -2.35 -9.65 12.72
CA ASN A 175 -2.91 -9.82 14.06
C ASN A 175 -3.64 -8.57 14.56
N GLN A 176 -3.15 -7.38 14.22
CA GLN A 176 -3.77 -6.13 14.62
C GLN A 176 -5.07 -5.85 13.84
N LEU A 177 -5.12 -6.25 12.57
CA LEU A 177 -6.32 -6.13 11.74
C LEU A 177 -7.46 -7.04 12.22
N HIS A 178 -7.13 -8.24 12.72
CA HIS A 178 -8.14 -9.26 13.07
C HIS A 178 -8.45 -9.35 14.55
N VAL A 179 -7.46 -9.21 15.41
CA VAL A 179 -7.55 -9.62 16.82
C VAL A 179 -7.59 -8.45 17.80
N TYR A 180 -7.26 -7.23 17.36
CA TYR A 180 -7.15 -6.12 18.28
C TYR A 180 -8.52 -5.63 18.80
N LYS A 181 -9.00 -6.27 19.87
CA LYS A 181 -10.17 -5.89 20.67
C LYS A 181 -9.80 -5.07 21.92
N GLY A 182 -8.59 -4.54 21.97
CA GLY A 182 -8.10 -3.81 23.14
C GLY A 182 -8.91 -2.55 23.43
N ARG A 183 -9.20 -2.32 24.70
CA ARG A 183 -9.76 -1.04 25.15
C ARG A 183 -8.75 0.07 24.90
N ILE A 184 -9.25 1.19 24.38
CA ILE A 184 -8.46 2.40 24.26
C ILE A 184 -8.32 2.96 25.68
N THR A 185 -7.09 3.08 26.15
CA THR A 185 -6.77 3.74 27.41
C THR A 185 -6.14 5.10 27.10
N LEU A 186 -6.27 6.04 28.02
CA LEU A 186 -5.65 7.36 27.87
C LEU A 186 -4.13 7.24 27.69
N ASP A 187 -3.49 6.33 28.39
CA ASP A 187 -2.04 6.09 28.27
C ASP A 187 -1.63 5.68 26.84
N ARG A 188 -2.45 4.86 26.17
CA ARG A 188 -2.19 4.47 24.77
C ARG A 188 -2.39 5.60 23.79
N ILE A 189 -3.37 6.46 24.04
CA ILE A 189 -3.57 7.66 23.24
C ILE A 189 -2.38 8.60 23.40
N GLU A 190 -1.94 8.85 24.62
CA GLU A 190 -0.78 9.68 24.93
C GLU A 190 0.50 9.14 24.25
N GLN A 191 0.77 7.84 24.36
CA GLN A 191 1.89 7.20 23.69
C GLN A 191 1.79 7.35 22.15
N GLY A 192 0.61 7.11 21.58
CA GLY A 192 0.39 7.25 20.14
C GLY A 192 0.60 8.68 19.65
N VAL A 193 0.06 9.65 20.36
CA VAL A 193 0.24 11.09 20.05
C VAL A 193 1.71 11.48 20.17
N SER A 194 2.38 11.06 21.23
CA SER A 194 3.80 11.35 21.44
C SER A 194 4.66 10.79 20.30
N LEU A 195 4.46 9.52 19.94
CA LEU A 195 5.18 8.90 18.82
C LEU A 195 4.91 9.60 17.49
N PHE A 196 3.66 10.00 17.24
CA PHE A 196 3.28 10.74 16.04
C PHE A 196 3.97 12.11 16.00
N VAL A 197 3.93 12.87 17.08
CA VAL A 197 4.55 14.21 17.18
C VAL A 197 6.07 14.11 17.00
N PHE A 198 6.73 13.14 17.64
CA PHE A 198 8.17 12.91 17.46
C PHE A 198 8.53 12.54 16.02
N GLY A 199 7.72 11.67 15.38
CA GLY A 199 7.91 11.29 13.98
C GLY A 199 7.75 12.50 13.04
N LEU A 200 6.71 13.30 13.25
CA LEU A 200 6.45 14.52 12.49
C LEU A 200 7.56 15.56 12.68
N ALA A 201 8.02 15.76 13.92
CA ALA A 201 9.11 16.66 14.23
C ALA A 201 10.41 16.25 13.52
N LYS A 202 10.76 14.96 13.54
CA LYS A 202 11.91 14.45 12.78
C LYS A 202 11.79 14.70 11.29
N LYS A 203 10.59 14.51 10.73
CA LYS A 203 10.36 14.78 9.32
C LYS A 203 10.53 16.27 8.99
N VAL A 204 9.82 17.14 9.70
CA VAL A 204 9.76 18.57 9.38
C VAL A 204 11.07 19.28 9.72
N LEU A 205 11.68 18.96 10.87
CA LEU A 205 12.88 19.67 11.35
C LEU A 205 14.18 19.11 10.77
N LEU A 206 14.22 17.81 10.45
CA LEU A 206 15.45 17.19 9.96
C LEU A 206 15.35 16.83 8.47
N ALA A 207 14.38 16.02 8.07
CA ALA A 207 14.33 15.51 6.70
C ALA A 207 13.99 16.62 5.68
N ASP A 208 13.00 17.46 5.97
CA ASP A 208 12.59 18.55 5.05
C ASP A 208 13.60 19.72 5.08
N ALA A 209 14.48 19.82 6.08
CA ALA A 209 15.51 20.85 6.17
C ALA A 209 16.84 20.44 5.50
N ILE A 210 17.09 19.14 5.35
CA ILE A 210 18.33 18.59 4.78
C ILE A 210 18.15 18.20 3.30
N GLY A 211 16.92 17.88 2.87
CA GLY A 211 16.59 17.44 1.50
C GLY A 211 16.10 18.56 0.62
#